data_90d6d429c8211219d61b8be5d8ad0bb6
#
_entry.id   90d6d429c8211219d61b8be5d8ad0bb6
#
_cell.length_a   1.000
_cell.length_b   1.000
_cell.length_c   1.000
_cell.angle_alpha   90.00
_cell.angle_beta   90.00
_cell.angle_gamma   90.00
#
_symmetry.space_group_name_H-M   'P 1'
#
loop_
_entity.id
_entity.type
_entity.pdbx_description
1 polymer ?
#
loop_
_entity_poly.entity_id
_entity_poly.type
_entity_poly.pdbx_seq_one_letter_code
_entity_poly.pdbx_strand_id
1 'polypeptide(L)'
;VLKYTGIPKCVIGIENNKPECIELLNQKTKDKPAIEVKALPSVYGTGAELILIEKCLGREVPHGGLPADAGAIVMNVTSVSTLGKYLATGMPVVERTITVDGDACAKPQNIVVPVGTAYQDIIDFAGVKGELGKVVAGGAMMGPAVENLSYPTTKTTSGLILLSEAAAQPAPVNPC
;
A
#
# COMPACT_ATOMS: atom_id res chain seq x y z
N VAL A 1 17.84 -3.36 -4.84
CA VAL A 1 17.26 -3.62 -6.18
C VAL A 1 18.27 -3.21 -7.24
N LEU A 2 18.63 -1.93 -7.40
CA LEU A 2 19.52 -1.42 -8.47
C LEU A 2 20.80 -2.27 -8.64
N LYS A 3 21.46 -2.61 -7.52
CA LYS A 3 22.70 -3.44 -7.54
C LYS A 3 22.50 -4.80 -8.20
N TYR A 4 21.34 -5.42 -8.10
CA TYR A 4 21.07 -6.78 -8.57
C TYR A 4 20.41 -6.81 -9.95
N THR A 5 19.76 -5.74 -10.34
CA THR A 5 19.02 -5.68 -11.62
C THR A 5 19.80 -4.98 -12.73
N GLY A 6 20.87 -4.25 -12.38
CA GLY A 6 21.59 -3.42 -13.34
C GLY A 6 20.82 -2.18 -13.80
N ILE A 7 19.64 -1.89 -13.22
CA ILE A 7 18.86 -0.70 -13.53
C ILE A 7 19.62 0.55 -13.06
N PRO A 8 19.85 1.54 -13.91
CA PRO A 8 20.74 2.66 -13.59
C PRO A 8 20.12 3.71 -12.66
N LYS A 9 18.78 3.80 -12.62
CA LYS A 9 18.09 4.86 -11.87
C LYS A 9 16.79 4.34 -11.24
N CYS A 10 16.49 4.86 -10.04
CA CYS A 10 15.22 4.67 -9.37
C CYS A 10 14.60 6.05 -9.06
N VAL A 11 13.32 6.21 -9.30
CA VAL A 11 12.55 7.38 -8.86
C VAL A 11 11.51 6.92 -7.85
N ILE A 12 11.53 7.50 -6.65
CA ILE A 12 10.53 7.27 -5.62
C ILE A 12 9.46 8.35 -5.77
N GLY A 13 8.33 8.01 -6.40
CA GLY A 13 7.17 8.87 -6.47
C GLY A 13 6.40 8.83 -5.14
N ILE A 14 6.16 9.96 -4.53
CA ILE A 14 5.45 10.08 -3.27
C ILE A 14 4.52 11.29 -3.29
N GLU A 15 3.29 11.12 -2.81
CA GLU A 15 2.33 12.21 -2.75
C GLU A 15 2.77 13.30 -1.77
N ASN A 16 2.55 14.56 -2.15
CA ASN A 16 2.98 15.75 -1.39
C ASN A 16 2.25 15.95 -0.05
N ASN A 17 1.21 15.19 0.22
CA ASN A 17 0.54 15.14 1.54
C ASN A 17 1.33 14.35 2.61
N LYS A 18 2.54 13.89 2.27
CA LYS A 18 3.44 13.13 3.17
C LYS A 18 4.81 13.82 3.31
N PRO A 19 4.86 15.11 3.78
CA PRO A 19 6.09 15.89 3.78
C PRO A 19 7.20 15.27 4.63
N GLU A 20 6.87 14.69 5.78
CA GLU A 20 7.86 14.03 6.66
C GLU A 20 8.53 12.83 5.99
N CYS A 21 7.75 12.04 5.23
CA CYS A 21 8.30 10.91 4.48
C CYS A 21 9.20 11.39 3.32
N ILE A 22 8.83 12.47 2.65
CA ILE A 22 9.64 13.08 1.58
C ILE A 22 10.97 13.56 2.15
N GLU A 23 10.95 14.26 3.27
CA GLU A 23 12.17 14.75 3.94
C GLU A 23 13.07 13.61 4.36
N LEU A 24 12.51 12.59 5.04
CA LEU A 24 13.26 11.41 5.47
C LEU A 24 13.89 10.67 4.30
N LEU A 25 13.17 10.49 3.19
CA LEU A 25 13.68 9.83 2.00
C LEU A 25 14.80 10.64 1.35
N ASN A 26 14.66 11.96 1.24
CA ASN A 26 15.70 12.84 0.73
C ASN A 26 16.98 12.75 1.57
N GLN A 27 16.85 12.75 2.91
CA GLN A 27 18.00 12.57 3.81
C GLN A 27 18.71 11.22 3.58
N LYS A 28 17.92 10.13 3.47
CA LYS A 28 18.47 8.77 3.30
C LYS A 28 19.06 8.50 1.91
N THR A 29 18.67 9.29 0.90
CA THR A 29 19.14 9.13 -0.48
C THR A 29 20.18 10.18 -0.88
N LYS A 30 20.51 11.12 0.01
CA LYS A 30 21.44 12.23 -0.24
C LYS A 30 22.75 11.80 -0.92
N ASP A 31 23.33 10.67 -0.49
CA ASP A 31 24.59 10.17 -1.02
C ASP A 31 24.39 9.07 -2.07
N LYS A 32 23.21 9.00 -2.67
CA LYS A 32 22.82 7.96 -3.64
C LYS A 32 22.26 8.59 -4.92
N PRO A 33 23.13 9.09 -5.82
CA PRO A 33 22.69 9.86 -7.00
C PRO A 33 21.80 9.05 -7.97
N ALA A 34 21.83 7.73 -7.87
CA ALA A 34 20.95 6.86 -8.66
C ALA A 34 19.51 6.80 -8.14
N ILE A 35 19.20 7.44 -6.99
CA ILE A 35 17.86 7.44 -6.39
C ILE A 35 17.37 8.88 -6.27
N GLU A 36 16.27 9.17 -6.94
CA GLU A 36 15.58 10.45 -6.89
C GLU A 36 14.28 10.31 -6.09
N VAL A 37 13.97 11.30 -5.24
CA VAL A 37 12.67 11.40 -4.57
C VAL A 37 11.87 12.50 -5.24
N LYS A 38 10.69 12.18 -5.77
CA LYS A 38 9.84 13.11 -6.50
C LYS A 38 8.49 13.28 -5.81
N ALA A 39 8.23 14.47 -5.33
CA ALA A 39 6.92 14.84 -4.79
C ALA A 39 5.89 14.94 -5.93
N LEU A 40 4.75 14.29 -5.75
CA LEU A 40 3.66 14.23 -6.72
C LEU A 40 2.39 14.84 -6.11
N PRO A 41 1.48 15.40 -6.92
CA PRO A 41 0.20 15.90 -6.44
C PRO A 41 -0.62 14.79 -5.77
N SER A 42 -1.25 15.11 -4.64
CA SER A 42 -2.18 14.20 -3.96
C SER A 42 -3.57 14.27 -4.63
N VAL A 43 -3.66 13.68 -5.81
CA VAL A 43 -4.89 13.61 -6.62
C VAL A 43 -5.18 12.15 -6.92
N TYR A 44 -6.47 11.78 -6.92
CA TYR A 44 -6.88 10.42 -7.26
C TYR A 44 -6.30 9.98 -8.61
N GLY A 45 -5.73 8.77 -8.63
CA GLY A 45 -5.08 8.19 -9.80
C GLY A 45 -3.58 8.47 -9.90
N THR A 46 -3.00 9.41 -9.15
CA THR A 46 -1.54 9.69 -9.18
C THR A 46 -0.70 8.44 -8.93
N GLY A 47 -1.19 7.51 -8.09
CA GLY A 47 -0.52 6.24 -7.80
C GLY A 47 -0.68 5.16 -8.86
N ALA A 48 -1.49 5.38 -9.90
CA ALA A 48 -1.65 4.41 -10.97
C ALA A 48 -0.35 4.25 -11.77
N GLU A 49 -0.01 3.01 -12.12
CA GLU A 49 1.28 2.63 -12.70
C GLU A 49 1.68 3.48 -13.92
N LEU A 50 0.77 3.65 -14.88
CA LEU A 50 1.04 4.40 -16.11
C LEU A 50 1.20 5.90 -15.83
N ILE A 51 0.40 6.45 -14.91
CA ILE A 51 0.49 7.84 -14.49
C ILE A 51 1.81 8.10 -13.75
N LEU A 52 2.25 7.17 -12.91
CA LEU A 52 3.55 7.27 -12.25
C LEU A 52 4.71 7.32 -13.24
N ILE A 53 4.66 6.51 -14.30
CA ILE A 53 5.69 6.49 -15.35
C ILE A 53 5.75 7.86 -16.04
N GLU A 54 4.60 8.39 -16.45
CA GLU A 54 4.53 9.73 -17.06
C GLU A 54 5.05 10.81 -16.10
N LYS A 55 4.51 10.85 -14.88
CA LYS A 55 4.88 11.87 -13.88
C LYS A 55 6.33 11.78 -13.43
N CYS A 56 6.87 10.58 -13.25
CA CYS A 56 8.22 10.37 -12.73
C CYS A 56 9.28 10.41 -13.83
N LEU A 57 9.01 9.85 -15.00
CA LEU A 57 10.00 9.65 -16.06
C LEU A 57 9.75 10.51 -17.30
N GLY A 58 8.58 11.13 -17.44
CA GLY A 58 8.18 11.86 -18.65
C GLY A 58 8.02 10.95 -19.88
N ARG A 59 7.67 9.69 -19.65
CA ARG A 59 7.47 8.68 -20.70
C ARG A 59 6.03 8.24 -20.77
N GLU A 60 5.55 7.97 -21.96
CA GLU A 60 4.22 7.41 -22.17
C GLU A 60 4.33 5.92 -22.47
N VAL A 61 3.44 5.12 -21.87
CA VAL A 61 3.29 3.71 -22.20
C VAL A 61 2.35 3.61 -23.39
N PRO A 62 2.70 2.89 -24.48
CA PRO A 62 1.83 2.73 -25.63
C PRO A 62 0.45 2.16 -25.25
N HIS A 63 -0.57 2.50 -26.00
CA HIS A 63 -1.91 1.97 -25.75
C HIS A 63 -1.91 0.43 -25.80
N GLY A 64 -2.41 -0.21 -24.74
CA GLY A 64 -2.37 -1.67 -24.59
C GLY A 64 -0.99 -2.24 -24.25
N GLY A 65 0.03 -1.38 -24.10
CA GLY A 65 1.39 -1.78 -23.74
C GLY A 65 1.60 -1.96 -22.23
N LEU A 66 2.80 -2.41 -21.88
CA LEU A 66 3.25 -2.61 -20.50
C LEU A 66 4.30 -1.54 -20.13
N PRO A 67 4.52 -1.29 -18.84
CA PRO A 67 5.60 -0.41 -18.37
C PRO A 67 6.96 -0.69 -18.97
N ALA A 68 7.27 -1.95 -19.24
CA ALA A 68 8.51 -2.38 -19.87
C ALA A 68 8.69 -1.80 -21.28
N ASP A 69 7.61 -1.57 -22.03
CA ASP A 69 7.66 -0.98 -23.38
C ASP A 69 8.08 0.50 -23.31
N ALA A 70 7.85 1.17 -22.19
CA ALA A 70 8.39 2.49 -21.88
C ALA A 70 9.75 2.45 -21.17
N GLY A 71 10.38 1.26 -21.06
CA GLY A 71 11.65 1.08 -20.37
C GLY A 71 11.56 1.36 -18.86
N ALA A 72 10.45 1.00 -18.23
CA ALA A 72 10.20 1.23 -16.81
C ALA A 72 9.70 -0.03 -16.10
N ILE A 73 9.94 -0.11 -14.79
CA ILE A 73 9.35 -1.08 -13.88
C ILE A 73 8.78 -0.28 -12.71
N VAL A 74 7.52 -0.51 -12.40
CA VAL A 74 6.85 0.10 -11.24
C VAL A 74 6.72 -0.93 -10.13
N MET A 75 7.10 -0.55 -8.92
CA MET A 75 7.00 -1.41 -7.73
C MET A 75 6.43 -0.62 -6.56
N ASN A 76 5.52 -1.26 -5.83
CA ASN A 76 5.06 -0.72 -4.55
C ASN A 76 6.21 -0.69 -3.53
N VAL A 77 6.27 0.35 -2.70
CA VAL A 77 7.33 0.53 -1.69
C VAL A 77 7.42 -0.62 -0.70
N THR A 78 6.29 -1.24 -0.34
CA THR A 78 6.27 -2.42 0.53
C THR A 78 6.96 -3.60 -0.15
N SER A 79 6.74 -3.80 -1.45
CA SER A 79 7.40 -4.87 -2.22
C SER A 79 8.91 -4.64 -2.30
N VAL A 80 9.34 -3.40 -2.53
CA VAL A 80 10.77 -3.03 -2.54
C VAL A 80 11.41 -3.25 -1.17
N SER A 81 10.73 -2.86 -0.08
CA SER A 81 11.20 -3.07 1.29
C SER A 81 11.33 -4.55 1.62
N THR A 82 10.32 -5.34 1.26
CA THR A 82 10.32 -6.80 1.46
C THR A 82 11.45 -7.49 0.68
N LEU A 83 11.63 -7.10 -0.59
CA LEU A 83 12.74 -7.60 -1.39
C LEU A 83 14.10 -7.22 -0.78
N GLY A 84 14.23 -5.99 -0.28
CA GLY A 84 15.45 -5.54 0.41
C GLY A 84 15.74 -6.35 1.66
N LYS A 85 14.74 -6.64 2.49
CA LYS A 85 14.88 -7.52 3.66
C LYS A 85 15.31 -8.93 3.25
N TYR A 86 14.66 -9.50 2.24
CA TYR A 86 15.02 -10.83 1.72
C TYR A 86 16.48 -10.90 1.25
N LEU A 87 16.91 -9.93 0.46
CA LEU A 87 18.29 -9.87 -0.05
C LEU A 87 19.34 -9.70 1.06
N ALA A 88 18.96 -9.08 2.18
CA ALA A 88 19.86 -8.88 3.31
C ALA A 88 19.91 -10.08 4.26
N THR A 89 18.82 -10.81 4.43
CA THR A 89 18.66 -11.81 5.49
C THR A 89 18.44 -13.25 4.97
N GLY A 90 18.06 -13.42 3.71
CA GLY A 90 17.59 -14.70 3.16
C GLY A 90 16.21 -15.15 3.69
N MET A 91 15.58 -14.35 4.57
CA MET A 91 14.28 -14.70 5.18
C MET A 91 13.14 -14.37 4.21
N PRO A 92 12.28 -15.35 3.86
CA PRO A 92 11.10 -15.08 3.02
C PRO A 92 10.08 -14.20 3.74
N VAL A 93 8.99 -13.86 3.04
CA VAL A 93 7.88 -13.08 3.62
C VAL A 93 7.10 -13.94 4.60
N VAL A 94 7.40 -13.79 5.87
CA VAL A 94 6.74 -14.49 6.99
C VAL A 94 5.93 -13.54 7.86
N GLU A 95 6.09 -12.23 7.68
CA GLU A 95 5.37 -11.17 8.39
C GLU A 95 4.92 -10.07 7.44
N ARG A 96 3.86 -9.36 7.79
CA ARG A 96 3.35 -8.22 7.05
C ARG A 96 3.05 -7.06 7.99
N THR A 97 3.39 -5.86 7.55
CA THR A 97 2.83 -4.64 8.14
C THR A 97 1.48 -4.39 7.49
N ILE A 98 0.44 -4.30 8.29
CA ILE A 98 -0.93 -4.00 7.86
C ILE A 98 -1.45 -2.77 8.60
N THR A 99 -2.27 -1.99 7.92
CA THR A 99 -2.98 -0.85 8.51
C THR A 99 -4.33 -1.34 9.02
N VAL A 100 -4.66 -1.05 10.27
CA VAL A 100 -6.02 -1.25 10.80
C VAL A 100 -6.60 0.12 11.08
N ASP A 101 -7.74 0.43 10.48
CA ASP A 101 -8.39 1.74 10.54
C ASP A 101 -9.90 1.59 10.35
N GLY A 102 -10.61 2.69 10.34
CA GLY A 102 -12.06 2.78 10.15
C GLY A 102 -12.76 3.42 11.33
N ASP A 103 -13.99 3.85 11.12
CA ASP A 103 -14.78 4.55 12.13
C ASP A 103 -15.11 3.68 13.35
N ALA A 104 -15.21 2.36 13.15
CA ALA A 104 -15.39 1.38 14.22
C ALA A 104 -14.06 0.91 14.86
N CYS A 105 -12.89 1.33 14.37
CA CYS A 105 -11.61 0.94 14.96
C CYS A 105 -11.32 1.75 16.23
N ALA A 106 -11.04 1.06 17.37
CA ALA A 106 -10.74 1.75 18.61
C ALA A 106 -9.33 2.36 18.64
N LYS A 107 -8.36 1.68 18.03
CA LYS A 107 -6.95 2.09 18.00
C LYS A 107 -6.40 1.99 16.57
N PRO A 108 -6.67 2.98 15.70
CA PRO A 108 -6.11 3.00 14.35
C PRO A 108 -4.59 2.99 14.39
N GLN A 109 -3.97 2.04 13.67
CA GLN A 109 -2.52 1.86 13.70
C GLN A 109 -2.00 0.96 12.58
N ASN A 110 -0.69 1.01 12.39
CA ASN A 110 0.03 0.03 11.60
C ASN A 110 0.61 -1.04 12.53
N ILE A 111 0.33 -2.31 12.25
CA ILE A 111 0.82 -3.44 13.04
C ILE A 111 1.59 -4.42 12.17
N VAL A 112 2.60 -5.06 12.76
CA VAL A 112 3.32 -6.16 12.11
C VAL A 112 2.74 -7.46 12.62
N VAL A 113 2.28 -8.30 11.72
CA VAL A 113 1.69 -9.59 12.05
C VAL A 113 2.33 -10.72 11.25
N PRO A 114 2.47 -11.92 11.81
CA PRO A 114 2.81 -13.11 11.04
C PRO A 114 1.79 -13.36 9.92
N VAL A 115 2.26 -13.81 8.77
CA VAL A 115 1.37 -14.32 7.72
C VAL A 115 0.64 -15.55 8.25
N GLY A 116 -0.67 -15.57 8.12
CA GLY A 116 -1.52 -16.61 8.69
C GLY A 116 -2.28 -16.19 9.95
N THR A 117 -2.03 -15.00 10.51
CA THR A 117 -2.81 -14.46 11.63
C THR A 117 -4.26 -14.24 11.20
N ALA A 118 -5.22 -14.72 11.98
CA ALA A 118 -6.63 -14.52 11.67
C ALA A 118 -7.03 -13.03 11.77
N TYR A 119 -7.97 -12.61 10.95
CA TYR A 119 -8.47 -11.22 11.00
C TYR A 119 -9.11 -10.91 12.36
N GLN A 120 -9.75 -11.90 13.00
CA GLN A 120 -10.32 -11.74 14.33
C GLN A 120 -9.27 -11.32 15.37
N ASP A 121 -8.11 -11.98 15.39
CA ASP A 121 -7.04 -11.67 16.34
C ASP A 121 -6.53 -10.22 16.19
N ILE A 122 -6.49 -9.75 14.95
CA ILE A 122 -6.08 -8.38 14.63
C ILE A 122 -7.13 -7.37 15.10
N ILE A 123 -8.40 -7.69 14.88
CA ILE A 123 -9.54 -6.85 15.31
C ILE A 123 -9.58 -6.78 16.84
N ASP A 124 -9.40 -7.92 17.52
CA ASP A 124 -9.37 -7.98 18.98
C ASP A 124 -8.22 -7.14 19.55
N PHE A 125 -7.06 -7.18 18.90
CA PHE A 125 -5.91 -6.36 19.29
C PHE A 125 -6.15 -4.86 19.08
N ALA A 126 -6.72 -4.47 17.95
CA ALA A 126 -7.03 -3.07 17.63
C ALA A 126 -8.22 -2.55 18.44
N GLY A 127 -9.13 -3.43 18.83
CA GLY A 127 -10.38 -3.12 19.52
C GLY A 127 -11.43 -2.51 18.59
N VAL A 128 -12.68 -2.66 18.98
CA VAL A 128 -13.85 -2.14 18.25
C VAL A 128 -14.57 -1.09 19.10
N LYS A 129 -15.02 0.00 18.46
CA LYS A 129 -15.91 1.02 19.04
C LYS A 129 -17.33 0.75 18.59
N GLY A 130 -18.24 0.51 19.53
CA GLY A 130 -19.63 0.26 19.20
C GLY A 130 -19.85 -1.06 18.47
N GLU A 131 -20.77 -1.08 17.51
CA GLU A 131 -21.11 -2.26 16.74
C GLU A 131 -20.36 -2.29 15.42
N LEU A 132 -19.74 -3.43 15.12
CA LEU A 132 -19.01 -3.67 13.87
C LEU A 132 -19.98 -4.13 12.79
N GLY A 133 -20.20 -3.28 11.78
CA GLY A 133 -21.11 -3.58 10.67
C GLY A 133 -20.42 -4.31 9.51
N LYS A 134 -19.18 -3.94 9.20
CA LYS A 134 -18.45 -4.53 8.08
C LYS A 134 -16.95 -4.45 8.28
N VAL A 135 -16.25 -5.48 7.82
CA VAL A 135 -14.78 -5.48 7.69
C VAL A 135 -14.42 -5.53 6.22
N VAL A 136 -13.49 -4.67 5.80
CA VAL A 136 -12.96 -4.66 4.43
C VAL A 136 -11.48 -5.02 4.47
N ALA A 137 -11.07 -6.03 3.71
CA ALA A 137 -9.68 -6.42 3.60
C ALA A 137 -9.01 -5.66 2.44
N GLY A 138 -8.07 -4.77 2.76
CA GLY A 138 -7.40 -3.89 1.80
C GLY A 138 -7.86 -2.44 1.91
N GLY A 139 -7.89 -1.74 0.77
CA GLY A 139 -8.31 -0.34 0.71
C GLY A 139 -9.84 -0.17 0.66
N ALA A 140 -10.34 0.96 1.15
CA ALA A 140 -11.79 1.23 1.25
C ALA A 140 -12.54 1.15 -0.09
N MET A 141 -11.88 1.46 -1.21
CA MET A 141 -12.51 1.46 -2.53
C MET A 141 -12.43 0.13 -3.26
N MET A 142 -11.36 -0.65 -3.05
CA MET A 142 -11.05 -1.84 -3.85
C MET A 142 -11.03 -3.12 -3.02
N GLY A 143 -11.03 -3.01 -1.69
CA GLY A 143 -10.99 -4.16 -0.79
C GLY A 143 -12.31 -4.93 -0.79
N PRO A 144 -12.29 -6.27 -0.80
CA PRO A 144 -13.48 -7.08 -0.61
C PRO A 144 -13.97 -7.01 0.85
N ALA A 145 -15.28 -7.09 1.02
CA ALA A 145 -15.86 -7.33 2.35
C ALA A 145 -15.47 -8.73 2.85
N VAL A 146 -15.14 -8.81 4.12
CA VAL A 146 -14.75 -10.05 4.79
C VAL A 146 -16.00 -10.67 5.42
N GLU A 147 -16.38 -11.85 4.95
CA GLU A 147 -17.54 -12.58 5.49
C GLU A 147 -17.17 -13.45 6.71
N ASN A 148 -15.94 -13.92 6.76
CA ASN A 148 -15.47 -14.78 7.83
C ASN A 148 -14.15 -14.25 8.44
N LEU A 149 -14.22 -13.81 9.67
CA LEU A 149 -13.08 -13.23 10.39
C LEU A 149 -12.01 -14.25 10.81
N SER A 150 -12.29 -15.55 10.69
CA SER A 150 -11.27 -16.59 10.89
C SER A 150 -10.32 -16.74 9.69
N TYR A 151 -10.57 -16.04 8.58
CA TYR A 151 -9.66 -16.07 7.44
C TYR A 151 -8.29 -15.49 7.82
N PRO A 152 -7.21 -16.13 7.36
CA PRO A 152 -5.86 -15.72 7.69
C PRO A 152 -5.39 -14.53 6.84
N THR A 153 -4.50 -13.74 7.40
CA THR A 153 -3.71 -12.79 6.63
C THR A 153 -2.81 -13.51 5.62
N THR A 154 -2.65 -12.90 4.46
CA THR A 154 -1.82 -13.42 3.38
C THR A 154 -0.62 -12.50 3.12
N LYS A 155 0.28 -12.92 2.24
CA LYS A 155 1.41 -12.09 1.79
C LYS A 155 0.96 -10.79 1.09
N THR A 156 -0.28 -10.69 0.66
CA THR A 156 -0.85 -9.53 -0.04
C THR A 156 -1.77 -8.68 0.84
N THR A 157 -2.12 -9.14 2.05
CA THR A 157 -2.94 -8.37 2.98
C THR A 157 -2.22 -7.07 3.35
N SER A 158 -2.83 -5.92 3.07
CA SER A 158 -2.27 -4.59 3.30
C SER A 158 -2.98 -3.80 4.40
N GLY A 159 -4.24 -4.12 4.69
CA GLY A 159 -5.01 -3.44 5.71
C GLY A 159 -6.33 -4.11 6.01
N LEU A 160 -6.94 -3.68 7.12
CA LEU A 160 -8.31 -3.99 7.52
C LEU A 160 -9.01 -2.69 7.86
N ILE A 161 -10.17 -2.46 7.28
CA ILE A 161 -11.01 -1.30 7.58
C ILE A 161 -12.23 -1.79 8.32
N LEU A 162 -12.42 -1.28 9.53
CA LEU A 162 -13.51 -1.62 10.42
C LEU A 162 -14.58 -0.54 10.30
N LEU A 163 -15.72 -0.89 9.72
CA LEU A 163 -16.84 0.02 9.52
C LEU A 163 -17.95 -0.27 10.52
N SER A 164 -18.50 0.78 11.13
CA SER A 164 -19.70 0.69 11.95
C SER A 164 -20.91 0.28 11.10
N GLU A 165 -21.99 -0.15 11.73
CA GLU A 165 -23.24 -0.42 11.01
C GLU A 165 -23.72 0.77 10.18
N ALA A 166 -23.60 1.98 10.71
CA ALA A 166 -23.99 3.19 10.01
C ALA A 166 -23.17 3.45 8.73
N ALA A 167 -21.84 3.21 8.78
CA ALA A 167 -20.95 3.37 7.65
C ALA A 167 -20.99 2.18 6.68
N ALA A 168 -21.47 1.02 7.12
CA ALA A 168 -21.57 -0.20 6.32
C ALA A 168 -22.82 -0.24 5.42
N GLN A 169 -23.78 0.68 5.59
CA GLN A 169 -24.99 0.74 4.78
C GLN A 169 -24.65 0.94 3.30
N PRO A 170 -25.35 0.25 2.39
CA PRO A 170 -25.16 0.50 0.97
C PRO A 170 -25.54 1.94 0.63
N ALA A 171 -24.78 2.57 -0.26
CA ALA A 171 -25.15 3.88 -0.78
C ALA A 171 -26.56 3.82 -1.37
N PRO A 172 -27.41 4.85 -1.17
CA PRO A 172 -28.72 4.90 -1.78
C PRO A 172 -28.55 4.82 -3.31
N VAL A 173 -29.24 3.85 -3.92
CA VAL A 173 -29.28 3.72 -5.37
C VAL A 173 -30.12 4.89 -5.87
N ASN A 174 -29.49 5.91 -6.43
CA ASN A 174 -30.21 6.93 -7.17
C ASN A 174 -30.75 6.27 -8.46
N PRO A 175 -32.07 6.23 -8.67
CA PRO A 175 -32.58 5.79 -9.96
C PRO A 175 -32.09 6.76 -11.05
N CYS A 176 -31.47 6.22 -12.07
CA CYS A 176 -31.08 6.97 -13.27
C CYS A 176 -32.31 7.49 -14.00
#